data_dd4de9bc0362f0f830a41a8b5ef8bd0b
#
_entry.id   dd4de9bc0362f0f830a41a8b5ef8bd0b
#
_cell.length_a   1.000
_cell.length_b   1.000
_cell.length_c   1.000
_cell.angle_alpha   90.00
_cell.angle_beta   90.00
_cell.angle_gamma   90.00
#
_symmetry.space_group_name_H-M   'P 1'
#
loop_
_entity.id
_entity.type
_entity.pdbx_description
1 polymer ?
#
loop_
_entity_poly.entity_id
_entity_poly.type
_entity_poly.pdbx_seq_one_letter_code
_entity_poly.pdbx_strand_id
1 'polypeptide(L)' 'MLTTKQKELLQAIEWFINKNGYSPTVRELGKMLGNSSPGTIQSKLFELERKKYISTVPGKFRTIKVLRSCNE' A
#
# COMPACT_ATOMS: atom_id res chain seq x y z
N MET A 1 -0.81 -1.47 15.80
CA MET A 1 -1.42 -2.71 15.33
C MET A 1 -2.26 -2.44 14.10
N LEU A 2 -2.19 -3.30 13.10
CA LEU A 2 -2.92 -3.10 11.85
C LEU A 2 -4.23 -3.86 11.84
N THR A 3 -5.25 -3.27 11.20
CA THR A 3 -6.48 -4.01 10.94
C THR A 3 -6.23 -5.04 9.85
N THR A 4 -7.16 -5.98 9.70
CA THR A 4 -7.06 -6.98 8.63
C THR A 4 -6.94 -6.32 7.26
N LYS A 5 -7.75 -5.29 7.00
CA LYS A 5 -7.70 -4.60 5.71
C LYS A 5 -6.38 -3.87 5.51
N GLN A 6 -5.84 -3.27 6.55
CA GLN A 6 -4.54 -2.61 6.45
C GLN A 6 -3.43 -3.62 6.17
N LYS A 7 -3.48 -4.78 6.82
CA LYS A 7 -2.50 -5.84 6.55
C LYS A 7 -2.60 -6.33 5.11
N GLU A 8 -3.81 -6.52 4.62
CA GLU A 8 -3.99 -6.96 3.23
C GLU A 8 -3.36 -5.98 2.26
N LEU A 9 -3.57 -4.68 2.50
CA LEU A 9 -3.01 -3.67 1.62
C LEU A 9 -1.48 -3.68 1.68
N LEU A 10 -0.93 -3.76 2.88
CA LEU A 10 0.52 -3.77 3.04
C LEU A 10 1.13 -5.00 2.38
N GLN A 11 0.52 -6.15 2.55
CA GLN A 11 0.98 -7.37 1.91
C GLN A 11 0.92 -7.27 0.39
N ALA A 12 -0.15 -6.66 -0.13
CA ALA A 12 -0.27 -6.47 -1.58
C ALA A 12 0.85 -5.58 -2.11
N ILE A 13 1.18 -4.52 -1.38
CA ILE A 13 2.28 -3.63 -1.77
C ILE A 13 3.59 -4.39 -1.79
N GLU A 14 3.88 -5.14 -0.74
CA GLU A 14 5.12 -5.91 -0.66
C GLU A 14 5.21 -6.95 -1.78
N TRP A 15 4.11 -7.65 -2.02
CA TRP A 15 4.08 -8.64 -3.08
C TRP A 15 4.35 -8.01 -4.45
N PHE A 16 3.72 -6.86 -4.71
CA PHE A 16 3.89 -6.19 -5.99
C PHE A 16 5.34 -5.75 -6.20
N ILE A 17 5.93 -5.16 -5.17
CA ILE A 17 7.32 -4.69 -5.26
C ILE A 17 8.27 -5.86 -5.48
N ASN A 18 8.07 -6.96 -4.74
CA ASN A 18 8.93 -8.13 -4.90
C ASN A 18 8.81 -8.74 -6.29
N LYS A 19 7.61 -8.74 -6.86
CA LYS A 19 7.40 -9.34 -8.17
C LYS A 19 7.89 -8.46 -9.31
N ASN A 20 7.68 -7.15 -9.21
CA ASN A 20 7.90 -6.24 -10.33
C ASN A 20 9.14 -5.35 -10.17
N GLY A 21 9.66 -5.21 -8.97
CA GLY A 21 10.84 -4.38 -8.73
C GLY A 21 10.52 -2.89 -8.62
N TYR A 22 9.25 -2.50 -8.61
CA TYR A 22 8.84 -1.11 -8.42
C TYR A 22 7.49 -1.09 -7.70
N SER A 23 7.13 0.07 -7.17
CA SER A 23 5.92 0.17 -6.36
C SER A 23 4.66 0.19 -7.22
N PRO A 24 3.52 -0.28 -6.68
CA PRO A 24 2.25 -0.18 -7.39
C PRO A 24 1.69 1.23 -7.33
N THR A 25 0.77 1.53 -8.27
CA THR A 25 -0.03 2.74 -8.18
C THR A 25 -1.28 2.46 -7.35
N VAL A 26 -1.97 3.54 -6.93
CA VAL A 26 -3.23 3.39 -6.21
C VAL A 26 -4.24 2.59 -7.03
N ARG A 27 -4.30 2.86 -8.33
CA ARG A 27 -5.23 2.15 -9.21
C ARG A 27 -4.93 0.66 -9.26
N GLU A 28 -3.64 0.31 -9.35
CA GLU A 28 -3.24 -1.10 -9.37
C GLU A 28 -3.61 -1.79 -8.07
N LEU A 29 -3.38 -1.12 -6.94
CA LEU A 29 -3.75 -1.68 -5.65
C LEU A 29 -5.25 -1.88 -5.55
N GLY A 30 -6.04 -0.95 -6.07
CA GLY A 30 -7.48 -1.10 -6.07
C GLY A 30 -7.93 -2.34 -6.82
N LYS A 31 -7.30 -2.62 -7.96
CA LYS A 31 -7.63 -3.83 -8.72
C LYS A 31 -7.22 -5.09 -8.00
N MET A 32 -6.06 -5.07 -7.34
CA MET A 32 -5.56 -6.23 -6.61
C MET A 32 -6.47 -6.60 -5.44
N LEU A 33 -7.12 -5.61 -4.86
CA LEU A 33 -7.93 -5.80 -3.66
C LEU A 33 -9.43 -5.79 -3.96
N GLY A 34 -9.82 -6.34 -5.11
CA GLY A 34 -11.22 -6.54 -5.43
C GLY A 34 -11.92 -5.31 -5.98
N ASN A 35 -11.20 -4.52 -6.79
CA ASN A 35 -11.76 -3.33 -7.43
C ASN A 35 -12.20 -2.26 -6.45
N SER A 36 -11.40 -2.05 -5.41
CA SER A 36 -11.66 -0.96 -4.46
C SER A 36 -11.45 0.39 -5.15
N SER A 37 -12.21 1.39 -4.71
CA SER A 37 -12.07 2.72 -5.30
C SER A 37 -10.74 3.35 -4.90
N PRO A 38 -10.19 4.25 -5.75
CA PRO A 38 -8.94 4.93 -5.41
C PRO A 38 -8.99 5.69 -4.08
N GLY A 39 -10.14 6.32 -3.78
CA GLY A 39 -10.28 7.03 -2.52
C GLY A 39 -10.15 6.12 -1.31
N THR A 40 -10.74 4.92 -1.39
CA THR A 40 -10.64 3.95 -0.31
C THR A 40 -9.19 3.52 -0.12
N ILE A 41 -8.50 3.24 -1.23
CA ILE A 41 -7.09 2.83 -1.16
C ILE A 41 -6.23 3.95 -0.58
N GLN A 42 -6.45 5.18 -1.03
CA GLN A 42 -5.66 6.30 -0.53
C GLN A 42 -5.85 6.52 0.97
N SER A 43 -7.08 6.37 1.46
CA SER A 43 -7.33 6.48 2.90
C SER A 43 -6.53 5.45 3.68
N LYS A 44 -6.51 4.21 3.19
CA LYS A 44 -5.76 3.16 3.86
C LYS A 44 -4.26 3.38 3.77
N LEU A 45 -3.78 3.87 2.64
CA LEU A 45 -2.36 4.21 2.50
C LEU A 45 -1.96 5.31 3.48
N PHE A 46 -2.83 6.32 3.62
CA PHE A 46 -2.58 7.39 4.57
C PHE A 46 -2.44 6.85 5.99
N GLU A 47 -3.30 5.92 6.38
CA GLU A 47 -3.23 5.32 7.71
C GLU A 47 -1.93 4.53 7.90
N LEU A 48 -1.52 3.77 6.89
CA LEU A 48 -0.27 3.03 6.96
C LEU A 48 0.92 3.98 7.07
N GLU A 49 0.87 5.08 6.35
CA GLU A 49 1.93 6.08 6.41
C GLU A 49 2.00 6.73 7.79
N ARG A 50 0.84 7.05 8.37
CA ARG A 50 0.80 7.60 9.73
C ARG A 50 1.43 6.66 10.74
N LYS A 51 1.23 5.38 10.57
CA LYS A 51 1.79 4.36 11.46
C LYS A 51 3.24 4.02 11.12
N LYS A 52 3.77 4.67 10.08
CA LYS A 52 5.17 4.51 9.63
C LYS A 52 5.50 3.12 9.10
N TYR A 53 4.50 2.47 8.52
CA TYR A 53 4.74 1.22 7.81
C TYR A 53 5.18 1.45 6.37
N ILE A 54 4.75 2.56 5.78
CA ILE A 54 5.13 2.91 4.42
C ILE A 54 5.47 4.40 4.35
N SER A 55 6.13 4.77 3.25
CA SER A 55 6.42 6.15 2.92
C SER A 55 6.00 6.40 1.49
N THR A 56 5.42 7.56 1.22
CA THR A 56 5.02 7.95 -0.13
C THR A 56 5.47 9.37 -0.41
N VAL A 57 5.54 9.72 -1.71
CA VAL A 57 5.84 11.08 -2.12
C VAL A 57 4.57 11.66 -2.74
N PRO A 58 3.96 12.68 -2.12
CA PRO A 58 2.73 13.26 -2.65
C PRO A 58 2.90 13.76 -4.07
N GLY A 59 1.89 13.52 -4.91
CA GLY A 59 1.88 13.99 -6.27
C GLY A 59 2.71 13.18 -7.24
N LYS A 60 3.33 12.10 -6.79
CA LYS A 60 4.12 11.23 -7.65
C LYS A 60 3.57 9.82 -7.63
N PHE A 61 3.72 9.12 -8.75
CA PHE A 61 3.28 7.74 -8.88
C PHE A 61 4.44 6.80 -8.55
N ARG A 62 4.09 5.58 -8.13
CA ARG A 62 5.06 4.50 -7.90
C ARG A 62 6.17 4.91 -6.92
N THR A 63 5.76 5.60 -5.84
CA THR A 63 6.72 6.05 -4.83
C THR A 63 6.50 5.39 -3.48
N ILE A 64 5.63 4.39 -3.39
CA ILE A 64 5.35 3.71 -2.13
C ILE A 64 6.57 2.88 -1.73
N LYS A 65 7.07 3.13 -0.54
CA LYS A 65 8.21 2.41 0.00
C LYS A 65 7.77 1.74 1.31
N VAL A 66 8.07 0.46 1.46
CA VAL A 66 7.72 -0.26 2.69
C VAL A 66 8.83 -0.03 3.70
N LEU A 67 8.48 0.56 4.84
CA LEU A 67 9.42 0.82 5.92
C LEU A 67 9.42 -0.30 6.94
N ARG A 68 8.26 -0.95 7.15
CA ARG A 68 8.11 -2.06 8.08
C ARG A 68 7.14 -3.06 7.45
N SER A 69 7.48 -4.33 7.52
CA SER A 69 6.54 -5.34 7.03
C SER A 69 5.50 -5.65 8.11
N CYS A 70 4.38 -6.23 7.69
CA CYS A 70 3.33 -6.62 8.63
C CYS A 70 3.58 -8.01 9.19
N ASN A 71 4.81 -8.38 9.28
CA ASN A 71 5.22 -9.72 9.67
C ASN A 71 5.25 -9.83 11.19
N GLU A 72 4.13 -10.14 11.78
CA GLU A 72 4.01 -10.26 13.23
C GLU A 72 3.56 -11.62 13.66
#